data_90e239e0f5be8b7f06445435a6592c17
#
_entry.id   90e239e0f5be8b7f06445435a6592c17
#
_cell.length_a   1.000
_cell.length_b   1.000
_cell.length_c   1.000
_cell.angle_alpha   90.00
_cell.angle_beta   90.00
_cell.angle_gamma   90.00
#
_symmetry.space_group_name_H-M   'P 1'
#
loop_
_entity.id
_entity.type
_entity.pdbx_description
1 polymer ?
#
loop_
_entity_poly.entity_id
_entity_poly.type
_entity_poly.pdbx_seq_one_letter_code
_entity_poly.pdbx_strand_id
1 'polypeptide(L)'
;MADRTNANDWDTEDTYWRTAYRTRPYAGSNDYSYYQPGYRYGYEAASRYQGREWDDVESELQRSWDKYEHRGQSTWESMKAAVRDAWDRVTGHRHVGTR
;
A
#
# COMPACT_ATOMS: atom_id res chain seq x y z
N MET A 1 -11.55 24.44 1.83
CA MET A 1 -11.51 23.95 1.73
C MET A 1 -10.93 23.11 1.81
N ALA A 2 -10.95 22.87 2.14
CA ALA A 2 -10.43 22.13 2.44
C ALA A 2 -10.12 21.24 1.84
N ASP A 3 -10.27 20.89 1.56
CA ASP A 3 -10.10 20.03 1.16
C ASP A 3 -9.19 19.63 0.69
N ARG A 4 -8.40 19.90 0.70
CA ARG A 4 -7.57 19.60 0.48
C ARG A 4 -6.87 18.65 0.80
N THR A 5 -6.54 18.59 1.28
CA THR A 5 -6.03 17.58 1.89
C THR A 5 -6.41 16.34 1.32
N ASN A 6 -7.39 16.24 0.77
CA ASN A 6 -7.92 15.05 0.34
C ASN A 6 -7.24 14.41 -0.79
N ALA A 7 -6.32 15.09 -1.37
CA ALA A 7 -5.59 14.53 -2.45
C ALA A 7 -4.91 13.26 -2.08
N ASN A 8 -4.62 13.11 -0.83
CA ASN A 8 -3.93 11.92 -0.39
C ASN A 8 -4.77 10.98 0.41
N ASP A 9 -6.07 11.10 0.34
CA ASP A 9 -6.84 10.19 1.14
C ASP A 9 -6.99 8.86 0.44
N TRP A 10 -7.52 7.89 1.18
CA TRP A 10 -7.61 6.53 0.66
C TRP A 10 -8.48 6.44 -0.60
N ASP A 11 -9.51 7.24 -0.69
CA ASP A 11 -10.38 7.17 -1.88
C ASP A 11 -9.61 7.45 -3.15
N THR A 12 -8.72 8.41 -3.11
CA THR A 12 -7.89 8.73 -4.25
C THR A 12 -6.96 7.58 -4.58
N GLU A 13 -6.36 6.99 -3.56
CA GLU A 13 -5.46 5.87 -3.76
C GLU A 13 -6.21 4.66 -4.28
N ASP A 14 -7.39 4.41 -3.75
CA ASP A 14 -8.19 3.28 -4.16
C ASP A 14 -8.54 3.38 -5.65
N THR A 15 -8.92 4.55 -6.08
CA THR A 15 -9.25 4.77 -7.48
C THR A 15 -8.03 4.50 -8.37
N TYR A 16 -6.88 4.97 -7.95
CA TYR A 16 -5.65 4.75 -8.71
C TYR A 16 -5.34 3.26 -8.82
N TRP A 17 -5.39 2.55 -7.70
CA TRP A 17 -4.96 1.15 -7.70
C TRP A 17 -5.96 0.23 -8.40
N ARG A 18 -7.22 0.61 -8.49
CA ARG A 18 -8.21 -0.21 -9.20
C ARG A 18 -7.80 -0.48 -10.64
N THR A 19 -7.08 0.44 -11.22
CA THR A 19 -6.58 0.27 -12.57
C THR A 19 -5.13 -0.16 -12.59
N ALA A 20 -4.33 0.49 -11.77
CA ALA A 20 -2.89 0.28 -11.81
C ALA A 20 -2.45 -1.10 -11.39
N TYR A 21 -3.24 -1.79 -10.54
CA TYR A 21 -2.81 -3.10 -10.06
C TYR A 21 -2.58 -4.08 -11.20
N ARG A 22 -3.27 -3.89 -12.30
CA ARG A 22 -3.13 -4.80 -13.43
C ARG A 22 -1.77 -4.76 -14.08
N THR A 23 -1.04 -3.70 -13.85
CA THR A 23 0.29 -3.55 -14.41
C THR A 23 1.35 -4.16 -13.51
N ARG A 24 0.94 -4.65 -12.35
CA ARG A 24 1.93 -5.16 -11.41
C ARG A 24 2.21 -6.63 -11.66
N PRO A 25 3.46 -7.03 -11.48
CA PRO A 25 3.84 -8.41 -11.79
C PRO A 25 3.09 -9.45 -10.96
N TYR A 26 2.64 -9.07 -9.78
CA TYR A 26 1.97 -10.02 -8.90
C TYR A 26 0.47 -10.13 -9.15
N ALA A 27 -0.07 -9.33 -10.06
CA ALA A 27 -1.52 -9.28 -10.20
C ALA A 27 -2.14 -10.60 -10.65
N GLY A 28 -1.54 -11.29 -11.57
CA GLY A 28 -2.06 -12.57 -12.01
C GLY A 28 -3.52 -12.49 -12.38
N SER A 29 -4.29 -13.46 -11.97
CA SER A 29 -5.70 -13.51 -12.30
C SER A 29 -6.61 -13.10 -11.17
N ASN A 30 -6.07 -12.55 -10.10
CA ASN A 30 -6.91 -12.15 -8.98
C ASN A 30 -7.54 -10.79 -9.25
N ASP A 31 -8.71 -10.58 -8.65
CA ASP A 31 -9.40 -9.31 -8.76
C ASP A 31 -8.74 -8.25 -7.90
N TYR A 32 -9.07 -7.00 -8.19
CA TYR A 32 -8.58 -5.90 -7.37
C TYR A 32 -8.92 -6.10 -5.90
N SER A 33 -10.10 -6.63 -5.60
CA SER A 33 -10.51 -6.79 -4.20
C SER A 33 -9.55 -7.69 -3.43
N TYR A 34 -8.85 -8.56 -4.10
CA TYR A 34 -7.87 -9.42 -3.43
C TYR A 34 -6.69 -8.57 -2.93
N TYR A 35 -6.27 -7.55 -3.69
CA TYR A 35 -5.10 -6.75 -3.35
C TYR A 35 -5.45 -5.48 -2.59
N GLN A 36 -6.71 -5.08 -2.60
CA GLN A 36 -7.11 -3.83 -1.96
C GLN A 36 -6.64 -3.70 -0.52
N PRO A 37 -6.76 -4.72 0.33
CA PRO A 37 -6.32 -4.58 1.71
C PRO A 37 -4.82 -4.28 1.80
N GLY A 38 -4.03 -4.84 0.90
CA GLY A 38 -2.60 -4.56 0.90
C GLY A 38 -2.31 -3.12 0.55
N TYR A 39 -2.98 -2.62 -0.48
CA TYR A 39 -2.77 -1.23 -0.86
C TYR A 39 -3.21 -0.28 0.24
N ARG A 40 -4.33 -0.58 0.88
CA ARG A 40 -4.81 0.27 1.95
C ARG A 40 -3.86 0.26 3.14
N TYR A 41 -3.36 -0.92 3.48
CA TYR A 41 -2.44 -1.06 4.58
C TYR A 41 -1.16 -0.24 4.32
N GLY A 42 -0.64 -0.31 3.10
CA GLY A 42 0.54 0.47 2.75
C GLY A 42 0.30 1.96 2.79
N TYR A 43 -0.87 2.38 2.34
CA TYR A 43 -1.23 3.79 2.40
C TYR A 43 -1.31 4.25 3.86
N GLU A 44 -1.94 3.47 4.70
CA GLU A 44 -2.08 3.85 6.11
C GLU A 44 -0.74 3.86 6.81
N ALA A 45 0.12 2.90 6.48
CA ALA A 45 1.44 2.85 7.07
C ALA A 45 2.27 4.05 6.67
N ALA A 46 2.19 4.45 5.41
CA ALA A 46 2.95 5.60 4.95
C ALA A 46 2.53 6.87 5.68
N SER A 47 1.24 6.98 5.98
CA SER A 47 0.77 8.13 6.74
C SER A 47 1.23 8.10 8.18
N ARG A 48 1.26 6.90 8.76
CA ARG A 48 1.62 6.75 10.16
C ARG A 48 3.12 6.89 10.41
N TYR A 49 3.91 6.40 9.49
CA TYR A 49 5.36 6.36 9.68
C TYR A 49 6.09 7.35 8.76
N GLN A 50 5.58 8.52 8.66
CA GLN A 50 6.19 9.55 7.81
C GLN A 50 7.63 9.74 8.17
N GLY A 51 8.48 9.85 7.17
CA GLY A 51 9.90 10.05 7.39
C GLY A 51 10.70 8.79 7.66
N ARG A 52 10.02 7.63 7.75
CA ARG A 52 10.73 6.38 7.97
C ARG A 52 10.98 5.68 6.65
N GLU A 53 12.01 4.87 6.62
CA GLU A 53 12.31 4.09 5.44
C GLU A 53 11.56 2.78 5.47
N TRP A 54 11.30 2.22 4.30
CA TRP A 54 10.62 0.92 4.25
C TRP A 54 11.33 -0.12 5.09
N ASP A 55 12.65 -0.17 5.01
CA ASP A 55 13.41 -1.17 5.76
C ASP A 55 13.24 -1.04 7.26
N ASP A 56 12.96 0.17 7.74
CA ASP A 56 12.77 0.40 9.16
C ASP A 56 11.42 -0.08 9.65
N VAL A 57 10.41 -0.10 8.77
CA VAL A 57 9.06 -0.42 9.20
C VAL A 57 8.58 -1.78 8.76
N GLU A 58 9.28 -2.42 7.85
CA GLU A 58 8.79 -3.67 7.28
C GLU A 58 8.50 -4.74 8.33
N SER A 59 9.39 -4.95 9.26
CA SER A 59 9.17 -5.97 10.28
C SER A 59 7.97 -5.67 11.14
N GLU A 60 7.78 -4.40 11.46
CA GLU A 60 6.65 -4.02 12.25
C GLU A 60 5.35 -4.21 11.48
N LEU A 61 5.35 -3.88 10.21
CA LEU A 61 4.18 -4.06 9.38
C LEU A 61 3.84 -5.53 9.23
N GLN A 62 4.86 -6.36 9.11
CA GLN A 62 4.63 -7.80 9.01
C GLN A 62 3.96 -8.33 10.26
N ARG A 63 4.42 -7.92 11.42
CA ARG A 63 3.84 -8.37 12.68
C ARG A 63 2.42 -7.88 12.84
N SER A 64 2.14 -6.66 12.42
CA SER A 64 0.83 -6.08 12.58
C SER A 64 -0.17 -6.57 11.55
N TRP A 65 0.32 -7.11 10.43
CA TRP A 65 -0.58 -7.58 9.38
C TRP A 65 -1.57 -8.61 9.89
N ASP A 66 -1.13 -9.49 10.75
CA ASP A 66 -2.00 -10.54 11.26
C ASP A 66 -3.17 -9.98 12.06
N LYS A 67 -3.04 -8.76 12.57
CA LYS A 67 -4.09 -8.15 13.35
C LYS A 67 -4.91 -7.15 12.54
N TYR A 68 -4.57 -6.97 11.28
CA TYR A 68 -5.24 -5.97 10.46
C TYR A 68 -6.62 -6.48 10.08
N GLU A 69 -7.63 -5.72 10.47
CA GLU A 69 -9.00 -6.20 10.33
C GLU A 69 -9.44 -6.34 8.88
N HIS A 70 -8.85 -5.61 7.97
CA HIS A 70 -9.26 -5.67 6.56
C HIS A 70 -8.50 -6.70 5.74
N ARG A 71 -7.59 -7.44 6.35
CA ARG A 71 -6.76 -8.36 5.57
C ARG A 71 -7.51 -9.57 5.01
N GLY A 72 -8.63 -9.90 5.57
CA GLY A 72 -9.37 -11.06 5.14
C GLY A 72 -8.54 -12.32 5.27
N GLN A 73 -8.40 -13.06 4.19
CA GLN A 73 -7.63 -14.30 4.22
C GLN A 73 -6.22 -14.13 3.71
N SER A 74 -5.82 -12.91 3.42
CA SER A 74 -4.50 -12.69 2.84
C SER A 74 -3.40 -12.83 3.85
N THR A 75 -2.23 -13.26 3.41
CA THR A 75 -1.07 -13.37 4.28
C THR A 75 -0.11 -12.22 3.94
N TRP A 76 0.81 -11.98 4.83
CA TRP A 76 1.82 -10.96 4.57
C TRP A 76 2.60 -11.29 3.30
N GLU A 77 2.96 -12.56 3.11
CA GLU A 77 3.73 -12.94 1.93
C GLU A 77 2.99 -12.65 0.63
N SER A 78 1.69 -12.81 0.63
CA SER A 78 0.93 -12.56 -0.58
C SER A 78 0.68 -11.08 -0.80
N MET A 79 0.72 -10.27 0.24
CA MET A 79 0.38 -8.87 0.14
C MET A 79 1.55 -7.92 0.22
N LYS A 80 2.71 -8.41 0.62
CA LYS A 80 3.87 -7.56 0.87
C LYS A 80 4.19 -6.61 -0.31
N ALA A 81 4.17 -7.14 -1.52
CA ALA A 81 4.47 -6.32 -2.68
C ALA A 81 3.45 -5.22 -2.90
N ALA A 82 2.17 -5.52 -2.68
CA ALA A 82 1.13 -4.51 -2.80
C ALA A 82 1.26 -3.45 -1.71
N VAL A 83 1.57 -3.88 -0.50
CA VAL A 83 1.79 -2.96 0.61
C VAL A 83 2.95 -2.02 0.27
N ARG A 84 4.04 -2.58 -0.23
CA ARG A 84 5.20 -1.78 -0.56
C ARG A 84 4.91 -0.81 -1.71
N ASP A 85 4.16 -1.26 -2.70
CA ASP A 85 3.81 -0.37 -3.81
C ASP A 85 3.02 0.84 -3.33
N ALA A 86 2.07 0.63 -2.44
CA ALA A 86 1.30 1.74 -1.92
C ALA A 86 2.16 2.66 -1.05
N TRP A 87 3.03 2.07 -0.26
CA TRP A 87 3.98 2.83 0.56
C TRP A 87 4.85 3.71 -0.34
N ASP A 88 5.40 3.13 -1.40
CA ASP A 88 6.29 3.85 -2.30
C ASP A 88 5.56 4.99 -3.00
N ARG A 89 4.32 4.76 -3.38
CA ARG A 89 3.57 5.79 -4.06
C ARG A 89 3.31 6.99 -3.16
N VAL A 90 2.94 6.74 -1.92
CA VAL A 90 2.63 7.81 -0.99
C VAL A 90 3.90 8.56 -0.58
N THR A 91 4.96 7.83 -0.36
CA THR A 91 6.19 8.44 0.13
C THR A 91 7.06 8.99 -1.00
N GLY A 92 6.78 8.58 -2.22
CA GLY A 92 7.59 9.03 -3.34
C GLY A 92 8.90 8.32 -3.47
N HIS A 93 9.10 7.21 -2.78
CA HIS A 93 10.38 6.53 -2.78
C HIS A 93 10.64 5.66 -3.99
N ARG A 94 9.59 5.28 -4.68
CA ARG A 94 9.78 4.31 -5.71
C ARG A 94 10.78 4.71 -6.75
N HIS A 95 10.81 5.95 -7.11
CA HIS A 95 11.68 6.30 -8.17
C HIS A 95 12.98 6.84 -7.72
N VAL A 96 13.19 6.81 -6.48
CA VAL A 96 14.42 7.28 -6.00
C VAL A 96 15.53 6.56 -6.62
N GLY A 97 15.36 5.34 -6.82
CA GLY A 97 16.42 4.60 -7.39
C GLY A 97 16.74 5.00 -8.75
N THR A 98 15.89 5.72 -9.31
CA THR A 98 16.15 6.08 -10.58
C THR A 98 17.06 7.15 -10.66
N ARG A 99 17.38 7.65 -9.83
CA ARG A 99 18.16 8.66 -9.99
C ARG A 99 19.17 8.50 -10.00
#